data_f8dc74dea78a46719c432d0f201b76c6
#
_entry.id   f8dc74dea78a46719c432d0f201b76c6
#
_cell.length_a   1.000
_cell.length_b   1.000
_cell.length_c   1.000
_cell.angle_alpha   90.00
_cell.angle_beta   90.00
_cell.angle_gamma   90.00
#
_symmetry.space_group_name_H-M   'P 1'
#
loop_
_entity.id
_entity.type
_entity.pdbx_description
1 polymer ?
#
loop_
_entity_poly.entity_id
_entity_poly.type
_entity_poly.pdbx_seq_one_letter_code
_entity_poly.pdbx_strand_id
1 'polypeptide(L)'
;MTCMNDTSDAGLWYALNRLETDYWWDVDLNGGRNAHEFYLPDGLYMVGQNRFAGHDQVRAFYAWRTRRGPMTSRHLINNLKVSATDEHHAGFVAALSLFRANGPPPVQRAPSPCLIADVISECVCGEDGTWRFRSHVVRPVFVGSDRPLALSIDGQFLSRQYERNEATTRSHPTGA
;
A
#
# COMPACT_ATOMS: atom_id res chain seq x y z
N MET A 1 -13.64 -21.28 -5.68
CA MET A 1 -13.71 -20.28 -6.78
C MET A 1 -12.28 -20.21 -7.30
N THR A 2 -12.00 -20.87 -8.40
CA THR A 2 -10.64 -21.06 -8.94
C THR A 2 -10.08 -19.69 -9.28
N CYS A 3 -8.81 -19.38 -8.92
CA CYS A 3 -8.05 -18.33 -9.61
C CYS A 3 -8.36 -18.54 -11.08
N MET A 4 -9.00 -17.58 -11.74
CA MET A 4 -9.40 -17.77 -13.11
C MET A 4 -8.15 -18.24 -13.84
N ASN A 5 -8.16 -19.51 -14.25
CA ASN A 5 -7.18 -20.08 -15.17
C ASN A 5 -7.36 -19.43 -16.55
N ASP A 6 -7.49 -18.12 -16.52
CA ASP A 6 -7.33 -17.33 -17.70
C ASP A 6 -5.82 -17.08 -17.80
N THR A 7 -5.13 -18.09 -18.33
CA THR A 7 -3.73 -17.99 -18.79
C THR A 7 -3.59 -17.00 -19.94
N SER A 8 -4.65 -16.24 -20.27
CA SER A 8 -4.54 -15.08 -21.12
C SER A 8 -3.91 -13.93 -20.32
N ASP A 9 -2.95 -13.24 -20.92
CA ASP A 9 -2.36 -11.99 -20.38
C ASP A 9 -3.42 -10.99 -19.95
N ALA A 10 -4.61 -11.01 -20.57
CA ALA A 10 -5.73 -10.13 -20.26
C ALA A 10 -6.39 -10.44 -18.90
N GLY A 11 -6.61 -11.71 -18.56
CA GLY A 11 -7.20 -12.12 -17.28
C GLY A 11 -6.27 -11.80 -16.11
N LEU A 12 -4.99 -12.10 -16.26
CA LEU A 12 -3.97 -11.75 -15.26
C LEU A 12 -3.85 -10.23 -15.10
N TRP A 13 -3.80 -9.49 -16.22
CA TRP A 13 -3.77 -8.04 -16.19
C TRP A 13 -4.97 -7.47 -15.44
N TYR A 14 -6.17 -7.96 -15.72
CA TYR A 14 -7.38 -7.51 -15.04
C TYR A 14 -7.31 -7.79 -13.54
N ALA A 15 -6.89 -8.97 -13.13
CA ALA A 15 -6.82 -9.35 -11.72
C ALA A 15 -5.82 -8.50 -10.94
N LEU A 16 -4.61 -8.28 -11.48
CA LEU A 16 -3.58 -7.49 -10.82
C LEU A 16 -3.86 -5.98 -10.88
N ASN A 17 -4.44 -5.49 -11.98
CA ASN A 17 -4.90 -4.11 -12.06
C ASN A 17 -6.03 -3.82 -11.05
N ARG A 18 -6.93 -4.78 -10.85
CA ARG A 18 -7.98 -4.68 -9.84
C ARG A 18 -7.39 -4.67 -8.42
N LEU A 19 -6.46 -5.57 -8.10
CA LEU A 19 -5.76 -5.60 -6.81
C LEU A 19 -5.14 -4.23 -6.49
N GLU A 20 -4.39 -3.67 -7.43
CA GLU A 20 -3.72 -2.38 -7.29
C GLU A 20 -4.72 -1.21 -7.17
N THR A 21 -5.78 -1.25 -7.96
CA THR A 21 -6.84 -0.22 -7.93
C THR A 21 -7.60 -0.25 -6.61
N ASP A 22 -8.04 -1.43 -6.16
CA ASP A 22 -8.81 -1.59 -4.92
C ASP A 22 -7.97 -1.18 -3.69
N TYR A 23 -6.67 -1.50 -3.69
CA TYR A 23 -5.74 -1.05 -2.66
C TYR A 23 -5.65 0.47 -2.56
N TRP A 24 -5.43 1.16 -3.68
CA TRP A 24 -5.33 2.63 -3.66
C TRP A 24 -6.67 3.31 -3.38
N TRP A 25 -7.78 2.70 -3.77
CA TRP A 25 -9.12 3.19 -3.37
C TRP A 25 -9.33 3.11 -1.86
N ASP A 26 -8.91 2.02 -1.19
CA ASP A 26 -8.94 1.95 0.27
C ASP A 26 -8.05 3.02 0.91
N VAL A 27 -6.85 3.22 0.37
CA VAL A 27 -5.91 4.25 0.86
C VAL A 27 -6.46 5.66 0.70
N ASP A 28 -7.08 5.98 -0.42
CA ASP A 28 -7.54 7.33 -0.76
C ASP A 28 -8.88 7.70 -0.13
N LEU A 29 -9.80 6.75 -0.01
CA LEU A 29 -11.16 7.00 0.46
C LEU A 29 -11.44 6.48 1.87
N ASN A 30 -10.73 5.45 2.31
CA ASN A 30 -10.91 4.81 3.61
C ASN A 30 -9.71 5.02 4.55
N GLY A 31 -8.73 5.81 4.14
CA GLY A 31 -7.53 6.11 4.91
C GLY A 31 -6.58 4.91 5.10
N GLY A 32 -6.73 3.86 4.31
CA GLY A 32 -5.92 2.64 4.37
C GLY A 32 -6.28 1.71 5.54
N ARG A 33 -7.53 1.77 6.04
CA ARG A 33 -7.96 0.92 7.17
C ARG A 33 -7.82 -0.55 6.88
N ASN A 34 -8.11 -0.97 5.64
CA ASN A 34 -8.05 -2.36 5.20
C ASN A 34 -6.81 -2.64 4.35
N ALA A 35 -5.92 -1.67 4.18
CA ALA A 35 -4.75 -1.76 3.31
C ALA A 35 -3.89 -3.00 3.59
N HIS A 36 -3.80 -3.45 4.85
CA HIS A 36 -3.06 -4.65 5.24
C HIS A 36 -3.64 -5.95 4.68
N GLU A 37 -4.96 -6.01 4.39
CA GLU A 37 -5.64 -7.21 3.88
C GLU A 37 -5.30 -7.51 2.41
N PHE A 38 -4.77 -6.52 1.68
CA PHE A 38 -4.28 -6.70 0.31
C PHE A 38 -2.93 -7.41 0.25
N TYR A 39 -2.28 -7.64 1.39
CA TYR A 39 -0.98 -8.31 1.52
C TYR A 39 -1.14 -9.74 2.01
N LEU A 40 -0.13 -10.57 1.74
CA LEU A 40 0.07 -11.80 2.52
C LEU A 40 0.33 -11.45 3.98
N PRO A 41 0.09 -12.37 4.95
CA PRO A 41 0.32 -12.11 6.37
C PRO A 41 1.72 -11.59 6.70
N ASP A 42 2.74 -12.04 5.94
CA ASP A 42 4.14 -11.62 6.02
C ASP A 42 4.56 -10.68 4.89
N GLY A 43 3.59 -10.18 4.12
CA GLY A 43 3.83 -9.33 2.94
C GLY A 43 4.55 -8.04 3.26
N LEU A 44 5.22 -7.48 2.26
CA LEU A 44 6.08 -6.32 2.39
C LEU A 44 5.52 -5.10 1.65
N TYR A 45 5.33 -4.00 2.36
CA TYR A 45 5.15 -2.68 1.79
C TYR A 45 6.43 -1.86 1.92
N MET A 46 6.86 -1.23 0.84
CA MET A 46 7.98 -0.28 0.85
C MET A 46 7.62 1.01 0.15
N VAL A 47 8.04 2.14 0.72
CA VAL A 47 7.96 3.46 0.08
C VAL A 47 9.25 4.22 0.32
N GLY A 48 10.02 4.46 -0.75
CA GLY A 48 11.38 4.94 -0.65
C GLY A 48 12.26 3.98 0.15
N GLN A 49 12.81 4.46 1.26
CA GLN A 49 13.65 3.66 2.17
C GLN A 49 12.86 3.03 3.32
N ASN A 50 11.58 3.37 3.47
CA ASN A 50 10.76 2.86 4.56
C ASN A 50 10.18 1.49 4.22
N ARG A 51 10.28 0.57 5.17
CA ARG A 51 9.89 -0.83 5.04
C ARG A 51 8.88 -1.18 6.14
N PHE A 52 7.77 -1.79 5.74
CA PHE A 52 6.70 -2.26 6.63
C PHE A 52 6.41 -3.72 6.29
N ALA A 53 6.83 -4.64 7.16
CA ALA A 53 6.69 -6.08 6.95
C ALA A 53 5.54 -6.65 7.80
N GLY A 54 4.66 -7.40 7.15
CA GLY A 54 3.50 -8.02 7.74
C GLY A 54 2.32 -7.07 7.99
N HIS A 55 1.16 -7.67 8.22
CA HIS A 55 -0.10 -6.95 8.41
C HIS A 55 -0.03 -5.87 9.49
N ASP A 56 0.62 -6.16 10.60
CA ASP A 56 0.65 -5.26 11.75
C ASP A 56 1.44 -3.98 11.47
N GLN A 57 2.57 -4.07 10.79
CA GLN A 57 3.35 -2.89 10.43
C GLN A 57 2.66 -2.05 9.35
N VAL A 58 2.03 -2.69 8.36
CA VAL A 58 1.22 -1.99 7.35
C VAL A 58 0.04 -1.27 8.01
N ARG A 59 -0.70 -1.95 8.90
CA ARG A 59 -1.80 -1.35 9.67
C ARG A 59 -1.32 -0.18 10.52
N ALA A 60 -0.21 -0.35 11.24
CA ALA A 60 0.38 0.70 12.09
C ALA A 60 0.77 1.94 11.29
N PHE A 61 1.33 1.76 10.08
CA PHE A 61 1.67 2.84 9.19
C PHE A 61 0.44 3.67 8.78
N TYR A 62 -0.65 3.03 8.32
CA TYR A 62 -1.85 3.74 7.92
C TYR A 62 -2.59 4.37 9.11
N ALA A 63 -2.61 3.73 10.27
CA ALA A 63 -3.13 4.32 11.51
C ALA A 63 -2.33 5.56 11.93
N TRP A 64 -0.99 5.52 11.83
CA TRP A 64 -0.14 6.68 12.05
C TRP A 64 -0.46 7.82 11.07
N ARG A 65 -0.61 7.50 9.76
CA ARG A 65 -0.96 8.47 8.72
C ARG A 65 -2.29 9.17 9.03
N THR A 66 -3.32 8.42 9.42
CA THR A 66 -4.66 8.93 9.73
C THR A 66 -4.67 9.86 10.95
N ARG A 67 -3.88 9.57 11.99
CA ARG A 67 -3.76 10.42 13.18
C ARG A 67 -3.17 11.80 12.92
N ARG A 68 -2.58 12.05 11.77
CA ARG A 68 -1.99 13.36 11.41
C ARG A 68 -3.02 14.36 10.87
N GLY A 69 -4.27 14.01 10.85
CA GLY A 69 -5.37 14.86 10.43
C GLY A 69 -5.91 14.52 9.03
N PRO A 70 -7.00 15.18 8.63
CA PRO A 70 -7.65 14.91 7.35
C PRO A 70 -6.75 15.29 6.18
N MET A 71 -6.75 14.43 5.19
CA MET A 71 -5.95 14.59 3.98
C MET A 71 -6.72 14.05 2.78
N THR A 72 -6.71 14.80 1.70
CA THR A 72 -7.24 14.37 0.41
C THR A 72 -6.09 13.90 -0.46
N SER A 73 -6.16 12.69 -0.97
CA SER A 73 -5.16 12.13 -1.89
C SER A 73 -5.80 11.42 -3.06
N ARG A 74 -5.06 11.32 -4.16
CA ARG A 74 -5.35 10.46 -5.31
C ARG A 74 -4.07 9.83 -5.81
N HIS A 75 -4.04 8.50 -5.76
CA HIS A 75 -3.00 7.70 -6.38
C HIS A 75 -3.49 7.26 -7.76
N LEU A 76 -2.87 7.77 -8.80
CA LEU A 76 -3.20 7.41 -10.19
C LEU A 76 -2.16 6.42 -10.69
N ILE A 77 -2.63 5.24 -11.10
CA ILE A 77 -1.79 4.18 -11.65
C ILE A 77 -1.90 4.18 -13.17
N ASN A 78 -0.76 4.18 -13.82
CA ASN A 78 -0.65 4.20 -15.28
C ASN A 78 0.38 3.17 -15.74
N ASN A 79 0.31 2.81 -17.02
CA ASN A 79 1.31 1.97 -17.70
C ASN A 79 1.56 0.62 -17.00
N LEU A 80 0.52 0.05 -16.40
CA LEU A 80 0.62 -1.23 -15.70
C LEU A 80 0.95 -2.35 -16.70
N LYS A 81 2.08 -3.02 -16.45
CA LYS A 81 2.57 -4.16 -17.22
C LYS A 81 2.74 -5.35 -16.29
N VAL A 82 2.03 -6.43 -16.57
CA VAL A 82 2.07 -7.67 -15.80
C VAL A 82 3.07 -8.67 -16.37
N SER A 83 3.53 -9.58 -15.52
CA SER A 83 4.32 -10.75 -15.89
C SER A 83 3.94 -11.94 -15.02
N ALA A 84 3.57 -13.06 -15.61
CA ALA A 84 3.37 -14.31 -14.91
C ALA A 84 4.74 -14.96 -14.63
N THR A 85 4.88 -15.57 -13.44
CA THR A 85 5.99 -16.46 -13.10
C THR A 85 5.54 -17.91 -13.22
N ASP A 86 4.36 -18.20 -12.68
CA ASP A 86 3.63 -19.47 -12.79
C ASP A 86 2.13 -19.23 -12.56
N GLU A 87 1.34 -20.28 -12.35
CA GLU A 87 -0.12 -20.18 -12.16
C GLU A 87 -0.56 -19.48 -10.87
N HIS A 88 0.33 -19.38 -9.88
CA HIS A 88 0.05 -18.76 -8.56
C HIS A 88 0.93 -17.56 -8.27
N HIS A 89 1.96 -17.30 -9.06
CA HIS A 89 2.90 -16.20 -8.84
C HIS A 89 2.96 -15.30 -10.08
N ALA A 90 2.80 -14.03 -9.84
CA ALA A 90 2.90 -13.02 -10.88
C ALA A 90 3.43 -11.71 -10.28
N GLY A 91 3.79 -10.79 -11.15
CA GLY A 91 4.18 -9.45 -10.74
C GLY A 91 3.70 -8.42 -11.73
N PHE A 92 3.86 -7.15 -11.35
CA PHE A 92 3.68 -6.05 -12.26
C PHE A 92 4.64 -4.90 -11.98
N VAL A 93 4.84 -4.08 -12.99
CA VAL A 93 5.42 -2.75 -12.86
C VAL A 93 4.41 -1.73 -13.35
N ALA A 94 4.36 -0.56 -12.71
CA ALA A 94 3.46 0.53 -13.08
C ALA A 94 4.09 1.88 -12.76
N ALA A 95 3.56 2.95 -13.36
CA ALA A 95 3.86 4.31 -12.96
C ALA A 95 2.75 4.86 -12.06
N LEU A 96 3.14 5.44 -10.92
CA LEU A 96 2.25 6.06 -9.95
C LEU A 96 2.44 7.57 -9.95
N SER A 97 1.32 8.30 -10.00
CA SER A 97 1.29 9.74 -9.74
C SER A 97 0.44 10.01 -8.51
N LEU A 98 1.03 10.63 -7.48
CA LEU A 98 0.33 11.00 -6.26
C LEU A 98 0.05 12.50 -6.22
N PHE A 99 -1.24 12.82 -6.09
CA PHE A 99 -1.73 14.15 -5.76
C PHE A 99 -2.21 14.15 -4.32
N ARG A 100 -1.82 15.16 -3.55
CA ARG A 100 -2.16 15.24 -2.13
C ARG A 100 -2.32 16.67 -1.66
N ALA A 101 -3.31 16.91 -0.80
CA ALA A 101 -3.50 18.15 -0.08
C ALA A 101 -4.01 17.88 1.34
N ASN A 102 -3.73 18.81 2.26
CA ASN A 102 -4.29 18.75 3.60
C ASN A 102 -5.76 19.21 3.57
N GLY A 103 -6.57 18.61 4.42
CA GLY A 103 -8.00 18.92 4.57
C GLY A 103 -8.90 17.93 3.83
N PRO A 104 -10.22 17.99 4.12
CA PRO A 104 -11.22 17.17 3.46
C PRO A 104 -11.54 17.69 2.05
N PRO A 105 -12.06 16.83 1.16
CA PRO A 105 -12.53 17.27 -0.15
C PRO A 105 -13.84 18.10 -0.02
N PRO A 106 -14.14 19.05 -0.97
CA PRO A 106 -13.26 19.42 -2.08
C PRO A 106 -12.15 20.38 -1.66
N VAL A 107 -10.93 20.15 -2.17
CA VAL A 107 -9.81 21.07 -2.01
C VAL A 107 -9.89 22.17 -3.09
N GLN A 108 -9.88 23.43 -2.67
CA GLN A 108 -10.13 24.56 -3.57
C GLN A 108 -9.07 24.76 -4.67
N ARG A 109 -7.84 24.32 -4.42
CA ARG A 109 -6.74 24.42 -5.38
C ARG A 109 -6.20 23.03 -5.67
N ALA A 110 -6.23 22.65 -6.95
CA ALA A 110 -5.62 21.41 -7.40
C ALA A 110 -4.10 21.43 -7.14
N PRO A 111 -3.53 20.47 -6.42
CA PRO A 111 -2.10 20.39 -6.20
C PRO A 111 -1.39 19.91 -7.49
N SER A 112 -0.10 20.22 -7.60
CA SER A 112 0.79 19.48 -8.50
C SER A 112 1.04 18.07 -7.94
N PRO A 113 1.46 17.10 -8.77
CA PRO A 113 1.89 15.81 -8.25
C PRO A 113 2.99 15.98 -7.22
N CYS A 114 2.81 15.43 -6.03
CA CYS A 114 3.85 15.48 -4.99
C CYS A 114 4.84 14.31 -5.07
N LEU A 115 4.49 13.29 -5.86
CA LEU A 115 5.33 12.12 -6.12
C LEU A 115 4.99 11.54 -7.49
N ILE A 116 6.02 11.22 -8.26
CA ILE A 116 5.93 10.26 -9.36
C ILE A 116 6.88 9.13 -9.03
N ALA A 117 6.41 7.89 -9.09
CA ALA A 117 7.15 6.72 -8.66
C ALA A 117 6.94 5.54 -9.62
N ASP A 118 7.91 4.62 -9.63
CA ASP A 118 7.67 3.27 -10.12
C ASP A 118 7.03 2.45 -9.00
N VAL A 119 6.02 1.67 -9.35
CA VAL A 119 5.49 0.60 -8.51
C VAL A 119 6.01 -0.73 -9.04
N ILE A 120 6.58 -1.54 -8.16
CA ILE A 120 7.10 -2.87 -8.48
C ILE A 120 6.48 -3.82 -7.48
N SER A 121 5.69 -4.78 -7.96
CA SER A 121 4.95 -5.69 -7.10
C SER A 121 5.16 -7.15 -7.48
N GLU A 122 5.28 -7.98 -6.45
CA GLU A 122 5.18 -9.43 -6.52
C GLU A 122 3.87 -9.84 -5.87
N CYS A 123 3.09 -10.67 -6.55
CA CYS A 123 1.77 -11.09 -6.13
C CYS A 123 1.65 -12.60 -6.11
N VAL A 124 0.83 -13.11 -5.18
CA VAL A 124 0.52 -14.52 -5.04
C VAL A 124 -0.97 -14.71 -5.02
N CYS A 125 -1.44 -15.69 -5.78
CA CYS A 125 -2.81 -16.16 -5.75
C CYS A 125 -2.95 -17.26 -4.69
N GLY A 126 -3.75 -17.00 -3.66
CA GLY A 126 -4.04 -17.97 -2.60
C GLY A 126 -4.98 -19.08 -3.06
N GLU A 127 -5.13 -20.11 -2.23
CA GLU A 127 -6.09 -21.21 -2.47
C GLU A 127 -7.55 -20.72 -2.57
N ASP A 128 -7.84 -19.55 -1.97
CA ASP A 128 -9.13 -18.87 -2.03
C ASP A 128 -9.38 -18.16 -3.38
N GLY A 129 -8.42 -18.22 -4.30
CA GLY A 129 -8.48 -17.55 -5.59
C GLY A 129 -8.23 -16.06 -5.55
N THR A 130 -7.73 -15.54 -4.42
CA THR A 130 -7.50 -14.09 -4.23
C THR A 130 -6.03 -13.74 -4.40
N TRP A 131 -5.75 -12.79 -5.27
CA TRP A 131 -4.42 -12.23 -5.42
C TRP A 131 -4.10 -11.29 -4.27
N ARG A 132 -2.89 -11.40 -3.71
CA ARG A 132 -2.37 -10.54 -2.65
C ARG A 132 -0.92 -10.17 -2.92
N PHE A 133 -0.51 -9.01 -2.43
CA PHE A 133 0.89 -8.61 -2.50
C PHE A 133 1.76 -9.46 -1.58
N ARG A 134 2.78 -10.07 -2.14
CA ARG A 134 3.95 -10.56 -1.42
C ARG A 134 4.88 -9.38 -1.13
N SER A 135 5.08 -8.52 -2.14
CA SER A 135 5.79 -7.27 -2.00
C SER A 135 5.14 -6.19 -2.87
N HIS A 136 5.09 -4.97 -2.34
CA HIS A 136 4.57 -3.79 -3.03
C HIS A 136 5.51 -2.62 -2.75
N VAL A 137 6.32 -2.27 -3.73
CA VAL A 137 7.43 -1.32 -3.62
C VAL A 137 7.13 -0.07 -4.42
N VAL A 138 7.01 1.06 -3.74
CA VAL A 138 6.87 2.39 -4.34
C VAL A 138 8.25 3.06 -4.35
N ARG A 139 8.87 3.12 -5.51
CA ARG A 139 10.20 3.68 -5.72
C ARG A 139 10.11 5.09 -6.31
N PRO A 140 10.42 6.15 -5.53
CA PRO A 140 10.36 7.52 -6.01
C PRO A 140 11.25 7.76 -7.24
N VAL A 141 10.67 8.41 -8.26
CA VAL A 141 11.37 8.90 -9.46
C VAL A 141 11.47 10.43 -9.40
N PHE A 142 10.33 11.12 -9.15
CA PHE A 142 10.29 12.55 -8.94
C PHE A 142 9.56 12.85 -7.62
N VAL A 143 10.15 13.73 -6.82
CA VAL A 143 9.56 14.20 -5.55
C VAL A 143 9.32 15.70 -5.69
N GLY A 144 8.06 16.11 -5.56
CA GLY A 144 7.66 17.50 -5.60
C GLY A 144 8.02 18.25 -4.31
N SER A 145 7.74 19.56 -4.31
CA SER A 145 8.01 20.45 -3.15
C SER A 145 7.19 20.03 -1.90
N ASP A 146 5.98 19.53 -2.09
CA ASP A 146 5.17 18.96 -1.01
C ASP A 146 5.45 17.47 -0.84
N ARG A 147 6.58 17.18 -0.19
CA ARG A 147 7.08 15.82 -0.02
C ARG A 147 6.07 14.92 0.69
N PRO A 148 5.75 13.72 0.17
CA PRO A 148 4.86 12.77 0.84
C PRO A 148 5.33 12.41 2.24
N LEU A 149 4.39 12.34 3.20
CA LEU A 149 4.69 11.98 4.58
C LEU A 149 5.44 10.66 4.69
N ALA A 150 5.07 9.67 3.87
CA ALA A 150 5.70 8.37 3.85
C ALA A 150 7.22 8.41 3.52
N LEU A 151 7.69 9.45 2.83
CA LEU A 151 9.11 9.66 2.55
C LEU A 151 9.83 10.49 3.62
N SER A 152 9.07 11.02 4.60
CA SER A 152 9.57 11.93 5.63
C SER A 152 9.72 11.26 7.00
N ILE A 153 9.34 10.00 7.11
CA ILE A 153 9.43 9.23 8.35
C ILE A 153 10.67 8.33 8.34
N ASP A 154 11.19 8.08 9.53
CA ASP A 154 12.10 6.99 9.78
C ASP A 154 11.26 5.73 10.03
N GLY A 155 11.31 4.74 9.12
CA GLY A 155 10.58 3.49 9.25
C GLY A 155 10.95 2.70 10.51
N GLN A 156 12.20 2.83 10.99
CA GLN A 156 12.63 2.24 12.24
C GLN A 156 11.96 2.90 13.46
N PHE A 157 11.59 4.17 13.36
CA PHE A 157 10.88 4.87 14.43
C PHE A 157 9.46 4.28 14.64
N LEU A 158 8.75 3.97 13.57
CA LEU A 158 7.42 3.36 13.66
C LEU A 158 7.48 1.93 14.22
N SER A 159 8.45 1.14 13.81
CA SER A 159 8.67 -0.21 14.37
C SER A 159 8.94 -0.14 15.88
N ARG A 160 9.80 0.77 16.33
CA ARG A 160 10.08 0.97 17.76
C ARG A 160 8.90 1.48 18.57
N GLN A 161 8.01 2.28 17.98
CA GLN A 161 6.77 2.71 18.65
C GLN A 161 5.77 1.55 18.78
N TYR A 162 5.69 0.69 17.77
CA TYR A 162 4.84 -0.49 17.80
C TYR A 162 5.27 -1.46 18.90
N GLU A 163 6.55 -1.81 18.96
CA GLU A 163 7.14 -2.68 19.99
C GLU A 163 6.92 -2.14 21.42
N ARG A 164 7.02 -0.82 21.61
CA ARG A 164 6.74 -0.19 22.91
C ARG A 164 5.27 -0.28 23.30
N ASN A 165 4.35 -0.10 22.37
CA ASN A 165 2.92 -0.19 22.63
C ASN A 165 2.51 -1.64 22.97
N GLU A 166 3.06 -2.63 22.27
CA GLU A 166 2.83 -4.04 22.61
C GLU A 166 3.38 -4.42 24.00
N ALA A 167 4.58 -3.96 24.33
CA ALA A 167 5.18 -4.19 25.64
C ALA A 167 4.32 -3.59 26.77
N THR A 168 3.76 -2.39 26.56
CA THR A 168 2.88 -1.72 27.53
C THR A 168 1.54 -2.44 27.68
N THR A 169 0.99 -2.97 26.58
CA THR A 169 -0.28 -3.74 26.61
C THR A 169 -0.12 -5.09 27.31
N ARG A 170 1.04 -5.74 27.16
CA ARG A 170 1.35 -7.02 27.84
C ARG A 170 1.66 -6.85 29.34
N SER A 171 2.09 -5.66 29.76
CA SER A 171 2.40 -5.38 31.17
C SER A 171 1.19 -4.98 32.02
N HIS A 172 -0.01 -4.84 31.43
CA HIS A 172 -1.27 -4.63 32.13
C HIS A 172 -2.23 -5.80 31.80
N PRO A 173 -2.09 -6.99 32.43
CA PRO A 173 -3.13 -7.99 32.36
C PRO A 173 -4.33 -7.39 33.10
N THR A 174 -5.46 -7.24 32.39
CA THR A 174 -6.76 -6.93 32.97
C THR A 174 -7.03 -7.97 34.07
N GLY A 175 -6.84 -7.54 35.30
CA GLY A 175 -7.25 -8.29 36.46
C GLY A 175 -8.77 -8.51 36.46
N ALA A 176 -9.14 -9.72 36.75
CA ALA A 176 -10.49 -10.22 36.88
C ALA A 176 -11.33 -9.41 37.90
#